data_786371b40b4c839f93c03afe22a868c3
#
_entry.id   786371b40b4c839f93c03afe22a868c3
#
_cell.length_a   1.000
_cell.length_b   1.000
_cell.length_c   1.000
_cell.angle_alpha   90.00
_cell.angle_beta   90.00
_cell.angle_gamma   90.00
#
_symmetry.space_group_name_H-M   'P 1'
#
loop_
_entity.id
_entity.type
_entity.pdbx_description
1 polymer ?
#
loop_
_entity_poly.entity_id
_entity_poly.type
_entity_poly.pdbx_seq_one_letter_code
_entity_poly.pdbx_strand_id
1 'polypeptide(L)'
;MDKDSKYKKLFSKNLNYYMTLKNKTQTDIINDLDINKSAISSWCNGTRLPRMNKVQLLADYLNINVSDLIEGSCDNNNYFEFISEDDSMYPILDIGDIALIYKQNVIDKTDNKNKNKGTYLIKLNGKNTIRKFVLDKEKNVYQLIAKNTCCKTIDIPADNLYDTVQIIGKVVKAENESAFK
;
A
#
# COMPACT_ATOMS: atom_id res chain seq x y z
N MET A 1 30.86 -10.05 4.09
CA MET A 1 29.62 -9.47 4.64
C MET A 1 28.92 -10.57 5.41
N ASP A 2 28.74 -10.40 6.71
CA ASP A 2 28.23 -11.43 7.62
C ASP A 2 26.76 -11.78 7.25
N LYS A 3 26.44 -13.09 7.20
CA LYS A 3 25.08 -13.57 6.87
C LYS A 3 24.03 -12.93 7.79
N ASP A 4 24.37 -12.77 9.07
CA ASP A 4 23.48 -12.17 10.08
C ASP A 4 23.13 -10.70 9.74
N SER A 5 24.08 -9.93 9.23
CA SER A 5 23.85 -8.56 8.77
C SER A 5 22.90 -8.49 7.58
N LYS A 6 22.94 -9.48 6.68
CA LYS A 6 22.04 -9.55 5.52
C LYS A 6 20.59 -9.81 5.96
N TYR A 7 20.37 -10.74 6.88
CA TYR A 7 19.03 -11.04 7.39
C TYR A 7 18.42 -9.87 8.17
N LYS A 8 19.23 -9.15 8.98
CA LYS A 8 18.77 -7.95 9.69
C LYS A 8 18.29 -6.86 8.75
N LYS A 9 19.05 -6.60 7.68
CA LYS A 9 18.67 -5.61 6.65
C LYS A 9 17.43 -6.03 5.87
N LEU A 10 17.33 -7.32 5.51
CA LEU A 10 16.18 -7.86 4.80
C LEU A 10 14.90 -7.72 5.63
N PHE A 11 14.95 -8.19 6.90
CA PHE A 11 13.82 -8.06 7.82
C PHE A 11 13.40 -6.60 8.01
N SER A 12 14.36 -5.71 8.26
CA SER A 12 14.09 -4.26 8.39
C SER A 12 13.40 -3.69 7.15
N LYS A 13 13.91 -4.01 5.97
CA LYS A 13 13.31 -3.59 4.70
C LYS A 13 11.86 -4.07 4.58
N ASN A 14 11.63 -5.36 4.85
CA ASN A 14 10.30 -5.96 4.75
C ASN A 14 9.34 -5.36 5.79
N LEU A 15 9.77 -5.22 7.04
CA LEU A 15 8.95 -4.65 8.11
C LEU A 15 8.51 -3.21 7.77
N ASN A 16 9.46 -2.33 7.43
CA ASN A 16 9.14 -0.94 7.05
C ASN A 16 8.22 -0.89 5.85
N TYR A 17 8.43 -1.78 4.89
CA TYR A 17 7.62 -1.89 3.71
C TYR A 17 6.16 -2.23 4.06
N TYR A 18 5.93 -3.33 4.79
CA TYR A 18 4.56 -3.75 5.15
C TYR A 18 3.89 -2.77 6.11
N MET A 19 4.63 -2.11 6.98
CA MET A 19 4.11 -0.99 7.79
C MET A 19 3.57 0.13 6.89
N THR A 20 4.35 0.56 5.90
CA THR A 20 3.91 1.59 4.94
C THR A 20 2.70 1.13 4.14
N LEU A 21 2.72 -0.10 3.63
CA LEU A 21 1.63 -0.69 2.86
C LEU A 21 0.31 -0.75 3.65
N LYS A 22 0.41 -1.03 4.95
CA LYS A 22 -0.74 -1.14 5.86
C LYS A 22 -1.08 0.17 6.57
N ASN A 23 -0.41 1.29 6.21
CA ASN A 23 -0.55 2.59 6.87
C ASN A 23 -0.36 2.51 8.39
N LYS A 24 0.60 1.71 8.84
CA LYS A 24 0.97 1.53 10.24
C LYS A 24 2.30 2.21 10.52
N THR A 25 2.37 2.92 11.64
CA THR A 25 3.59 3.54 12.13
C THR A 25 4.25 2.68 13.21
N GLN A 26 5.51 2.99 13.54
CA GLN A 26 6.17 2.37 14.69
C GLN A 26 5.37 2.62 15.99
N THR A 27 4.76 3.80 16.11
CA THR A 27 3.95 4.16 17.27
C THR A 27 2.69 3.30 17.39
N ASP A 28 2.04 2.99 16.26
CA ASP A 28 0.88 2.11 16.26
C ASP A 28 1.25 0.70 16.74
N ILE A 29 2.38 0.16 16.24
CA ILE A 29 2.87 -1.17 16.67
C ILE A 29 3.22 -1.18 18.17
N ILE A 30 3.84 -0.11 18.69
CA ILE A 30 4.18 0.01 20.10
C ILE A 30 2.90 -0.04 20.94
N ASN A 31 1.90 0.75 20.57
CA ASN A 31 0.66 0.87 21.35
C ASN A 31 -0.24 -0.35 21.21
N ASP A 32 -0.37 -0.90 20.00
CA ASP A 32 -1.32 -1.98 19.73
C ASP A 32 -0.80 -3.35 20.18
N LEU A 33 0.55 -3.56 20.18
CA LEU A 33 1.19 -4.84 20.52
C LEU A 33 1.98 -4.82 21.83
N ASP A 34 1.98 -3.71 22.56
CA ASP A 34 2.76 -3.51 23.80
C ASP A 34 4.24 -3.93 23.61
N ILE A 35 4.84 -3.43 22.52
CA ILE A 35 6.25 -3.70 22.20
C ILE A 35 7.07 -2.48 22.57
N ASN A 36 8.20 -2.74 23.24
CA ASN A 36 9.11 -1.68 23.65
C ASN A 36 9.62 -0.86 22.45
N LYS A 37 9.60 0.47 22.56
CA LYS A 37 10.05 1.42 21.54
C LYS A 37 11.44 1.12 21.00
N SER A 38 12.39 0.77 21.89
CA SER A 38 13.78 0.46 21.48
C SER A 38 13.85 -0.82 20.63
N ALA A 39 12.97 -1.79 20.89
CA ALA A 39 12.91 -3.04 20.11
C ALA A 39 12.42 -2.76 18.69
N ILE A 40 11.28 -2.08 18.54
CA ILE A 40 10.75 -1.72 17.21
C ILE A 40 11.75 -0.86 16.43
N SER A 41 12.31 0.17 17.05
CA SER A 41 13.33 1.01 16.41
C SER A 41 14.52 0.18 15.92
N SER A 42 15.03 -0.75 16.73
CA SER A 42 16.16 -1.59 16.34
C SER A 42 15.83 -2.57 15.21
N TRP A 43 14.60 -3.06 15.13
CA TRP A 43 14.13 -3.93 14.06
C TRP A 43 13.94 -3.13 12.75
N CYS A 44 13.32 -1.96 12.81
CA CYS A 44 13.15 -1.08 11.67
C CYS A 44 14.47 -0.53 11.10
N ASN A 45 15.48 -0.34 11.95
CA ASN A 45 16.80 0.11 11.53
C ASN A 45 17.75 -1.05 11.14
N GLY A 46 17.31 -2.30 11.24
CA GLY A 46 18.11 -3.46 10.87
C GLY A 46 19.34 -3.71 11.77
N THR A 47 19.31 -3.23 13.02
CA THR A 47 20.38 -3.46 13.99
C THR A 47 20.22 -4.77 14.74
N ARG A 48 18.96 -5.21 14.93
CA ARG A 48 18.60 -6.48 15.58
C ARG A 48 17.47 -7.19 14.84
N LEU A 49 17.40 -8.52 15.03
CA LEU A 49 16.24 -9.32 14.62
C LEU A 49 15.32 -9.57 15.81
N PRO A 50 14.01 -9.59 15.64
CA PRO A 50 13.10 -10.09 16.65
C PRO A 50 13.23 -11.62 16.79
N ARG A 51 12.83 -12.14 17.95
CA ARG A 51 12.61 -13.58 18.12
C ARG A 51 11.39 -14.02 17.30
N MET A 52 11.33 -15.32 16.93
CA MET A 52 10.29 -15.83 16.03
C MET A 52 8.86 -15.57 16.51
N ASN A 53 8.62 -15.64 17.83
CA ASN A 53 7.32 -15.30 18.39
C ASN A 53 6.90 -13.83 18.15
N LYS A 54 7.87 -12.91 18.11
CA LYS A 54 7.61 -11.50 17.76
C LYS A 54 7.47 -11.28 16.26
N VAL A 55 8.14 -12.09 15.44
CA VAL A 55 7.93 -12.11 13.98
C VAL A 55 6.50 -12.55 13.67
N GLN A 56 6.02 -13.63 14.30
CA GLN A 56 4.64 -14.10 14.13
C GLN A 56 3.64 -13.02 14.55
N LEU A 57 3.84 -12.40 15.72
CA LEU A 57 2.97 -11.33 16.23
C LEU A 57 2.88 -10.14 15.25
N LEU A 58 4.01 -9.74 14.67
CA LEU A 58 4.07 -8.68 13.66
C LEU A 58 3.37 -9.08 12.35
N ALA A 59 3.56 -10.33 11.90
CA ALA A 59 2.93 -10.86 10.71
C ALA A 59 1.40 -10.87 10.85
N ASP A 60 0.89 -11.38 11.98
CA ASP A 60 -0.55 -11.40 12.30
C ASP A 60 -1.13 -9.99 12.36
N TYR A 61 -0.43 -9.06 13.03
CA TYR A 61 -0.85 -7.67 13.13
C TYR A 61 -0.92 -6.96 11.79
N LEU A 62 0.06 -7.21 10.92
CA LEU A 62 0.11 -6.64 9.57
C LEU A 62 -0.76 -7.42 8.56
N ASN A 63 -1.36 -8.55 8.99
CA ASN A 63 -2.14 -9.47 8.15
C ASN A 63 -1.36 -9.92 6.90
N ILE A 64 -0.19 -10.51 7.15
CA ILE A 64 0.75 -11.07 6.15
C ILE A 64 1.28 -12.41 6.64
N ASN A 65 1.99 -13.15 5.76
CA ASN A 65 2.65 -14.38 6.18
C ASN A 65 4.00 -14.07 6.87
N VAL A 66 4.43 -14.96 7.77
CA VAL A 66 5.77 -14.85 8.40
C VAL A 66 6.89 -14.84 7.35
N SER A 67 6.75 -15.65 6.29
CA SER A 67 7.69 -15.69 5.16
C SER A 67 7.89 -14.31 4.52
N ASP A 68 6.83 -13.49 4.48
CA ASP A 68 6.88 -12.14 3.91
C ASP A 68 7.84 -11.22 4.69
N LEU A 69 8.03 -11.47 5.99
CA LEU A 69 8.96 -10.71 6.82
C LEU A 69 10.40 -11.24 6.77
N ILE A 70 10.60 -12.56 6.68
CA ILE A 70 11.91 -13.20 6.86
C ILE A 70 12.57 -13.67 5.56
N GLU A 71 11.77 -13.92 4.52
CA GLU A 71 12.25 -14.34 3.21
C GLU A 71 12.35 -13.15 2.25
N GLY A 72 13.17 -13.27 1.23
CA GLY A 72 13.41 -12.21 0.26
C GLY A 72 12.26 -11.88 -0.70
N SER A 73 11.02 -12.17 -0.29
CA SER A 73 9.82 -11.97 -1.10
C SER A 73 9.29 -10.53 -1.15
N CYS A 74 10.01 -9.54 -0.60
CA CYS A 74 9.92 -8.20 -1.17
C CYS A 74 10.55 -8.25 -2.56
N ASP A 75 9.96 -9.06 -3.43
CA ASP A 75 10.33 -9.07 -4.82
C ASP A 75 10.10 -7.67 -5.36
N ASN A 76 11.17 -7.04 -5.86
CA ASN A 76 11.05 -5.87 -6.72
C ASN A 76 10.10 -6.15 -7.90
N ASN A 77 9.76 -7.42 -8.14
CA ASN A 77 8.81 -7.89 -9.14
C ASN A 77 7.34 -7.59 -8.81
N ASN A 78 7.01 -7.30 -7.54
CA ASN A 78 5.63 -6.94 -7.16
C ASN A 78 5.37 -5.44 -7.21
N TYR A 79 6.40 -4.64 -7.50
CA TYR A 79 6.28 -3.22 -7.72
C TYR A 79 6.62 -2.86 -9.14
N PHE A 80 5.99 -1.82 -9.63
CA PHE A 80 6.37 -1.16 -10.86
C PHE A 80 6.05 0.33 -10.77
N GLU A 81 6.76 1.09 -11.52
CA GLU A 81 6.49 2.50 -11.73
C GLU A 81 5.43 2.65 -12.82
N PHE A 82 4.45 3.50 -12.55
CA PHE A 82 3.42 3.88 -13.50
C PHE A 82 3.51 5.38 -13.73
N ILE A 83 3.64 5.79 -14.98
CA ILE A 83 3.58 7.20 -15.37
C ILE A 83 2.12 7.57 -15.54
N SER A 84 1.66 8.60 -14.83
CA SER A 84 0.28 9.05 -14.89
C SER A 84 -0.09 9.49 -16.30
N GLU A 85 -1.14 8.91 -16.85
CA GLU A 85 -1.64 9.19 -18.20
C GLU A 85 -2.79 10.22 -18.19
N ASP A 86 -3.31 10.54 -17.00
CA ASP A 86 -4.41 11.49 -16.82
C ASP A 86 -4.19 12.40 -15.60
N ASP A 87 -4.96 13.48 -15.51
CA ASP A 87 -4.94 14.47 -14.44
C ASP A 87 -5.92 14.17 -13.30
N SER A 88 -6.49 12.98 -13.27
CA SER A 88 -7.56 12.62 -12.32
C SER A 88 -7.18 12.76 -10.85
N MET A 89 -5.90 12.67 -10.53
CA MET A 89 -5.38 12.80 -9.16
C MET A 89 -4.69 14.13 -8.90
N TYR A 90 -4.77 15.09 -9.83
CA TYR A 90 -4.25 16.45 -9.61
C TYR A 90 -4.87 17.08 -8.35
N PRO A 91 -4.13 17.81 -7.50
CA PRO A 91 -2.70 18.19 -7.63
C PRO A 91 -1.71 17.19 -7.01
N ILE A 92 -2.15 16.02 -6.54
CA ILE A 92 -1.28 15.03 -5.91
C ILE A 92 -0.41 14.32 -6.95
N LEU A 93 -0.97 14.05 -8.13
CA LEU A 93 -0.33 13.39 -9.25
C LEU A 93 -0.84 14.02 -10.53
N ASP A 94 0.07 14.55 -11.35
CA ASP A 94 -0.24 15.14 -12.65
C ASP A 94 0.15 14.20 -13.80
N ILE A 95 -0.21 14.55 -15.01
CA ILE A 95 0.22 13.82 -16.21
C ILE A 95 1.74 13.83 -16.29
N GLY A 96 2.33 12.65 -16.46
CA GLY A 96 3.78 12.47 -16.50
C GLY A 96 4.43 12.20 -15.15
N ASP A 97 3.74 12.42 -14.03
CA ASP A 97 4.25 12.08 -12.70
C ASP A 97 4.32 10.56 -12.49
N ILE A 98 5.22 10.13 -11.62
CA ILE A 98 5.50 8.72 -11.36
C ILE A 98 4.77 8.27 -10.09
N ALA A 99 4.01 7.20 -10.19
CA ALA A 99 3.43 6.49 -9.06
C ALA A 99 4.08 5.11 -8.90
N LEU A 100 4.48 4.77 -7.68
CA LEU A 100 4.93 3.43 -7.33
C LEU A 100 3.71 2.57 -7.01
N ILE A 101 3.53 1.50 -7.77
CA ILE A 101 2.37 0.62 -7.71
C ILE A 101 2.77 -0.75 -7.17
N TYR A 102 2.06 -1.24 -6.17
CA TYR A 102 2.12 -2.63 -5.74
C TYR A 102 1.10 -3.46 -6.51
N LYS A 103 1.57 -4.49 -7.22
CA LYS A 103 0.71 -5.38 -8.02
C LYS A 103 -0.27 -6.12 -7.12
N GLN A 104 -1.53 -5.93 -7.35
CA GLN A 104 -2.61 -6.71 -6.75
C GLN A 104 -3.86 -6.61 -7.63
N ASN A 105 -4.66 -7.66 -7.66
CA ASN A 105 -5.85 -7.75 -8.51
C ASN A 105 -7.17 -7.67 -7.72
N VAL A 106 -7.09 -7.43 -6.42
CA VAL A 106 -8.25 -7.31 -5.53
C VAL A 106 -8.11 -6.08 -4.63
N ILE A 107 -9.24 -5.52 -4.21
CA ILE A 107 -9.26 -4.45 -3.21
C ILE A 107 -9.08 -5.07 -1.82
N ASP A 108 -8.21 -4.48 -1.03
CA ASP A 108 -8.01 -4.89 0.35
C ASP A 108 -9.26 -4.54 1.18
N LYS A 109 -10.03 -5.56 1.57
CA LYS A 109 -11.27 -5.39 2.36
C LYS A 109 -10.99 -4.87 3.77
N THR A 110 -9.76 -4.96 4.26
CA THR A 110 -9.35 -4.44 5.58
C THR A 110 -9.20 -2.92 5.59
N ASP A 111 -9.01 -2.29 4.44
CA ASP A 111 -8.98 -0.82 4.29
C ASP A 111 -10.31 -0.14 4.72
N ASN A 112 -11.39 -0.91 4.90
CA ASN A 112 -12.69 -0.39 5.33
C ASN A 112 -12.75 0.09 6.80
N LYS A 113 -11.78 -0.24 7.64
CA LYS A 113 -11.72 0.22 9.04
C LYS A 113 -11.01 1.56 9.19
N ASN A 114 -10.21 1.97 8.23
CA ASN A 114 -9.50 3.25 8.25
C ASN A 114 -10.14 4.24 7.27
N LYS A 115 -10.29 5.49 7.70
CA LYS A 115 -10.78 6.63 6.88
C LYS A 115 -9.91 6.90 5.63
N ASN A 116 -8.76 6.27 5.50
CA ASN A 116 -7.86 6.33 4.35
C ASN A 116 -8.12 5.13 3.42
N LYS A 117 -9.15 5.24 2.68
CA LYS A 117 -9.59 4.37 1.60
C LYS A 117 -8.49 4.29 0.54
N GLY A 118 -8.15 3.06 0.10
CA GLY A 118 -7.02 2.83 -0.79
C GLY A 118 -7.15 3.53 -2.13
N THR A 119 -6.02 3.97 -2.66
CA THR A 119 -5.90 4.49 -4.02
C THR A 119 -5.32 3.39 -4.90
N TYR A 120 -5.94 3.14 -6.03
CA TYR A 120 -5.59 2.04 -6.91
C TYR A 120 -5.35 2.52 -8.34
N LEU A 121 -4.38 1.89 -9.00
CA LEU A 121 -4.27 1.90 -10.45
C LEU A 121 -5.23 0.86 -11.00
N ILE A 122 -6.10 1.29 -11.89
CA ILE A 122 -7.14 0.46 -12.50
C ILE A 122 -7.16 0.64 -14.00
N LYS A 123 -7.71 -0.37 -14.68
CA LYS A 123 -8.11 -0.24 -16.07
C LYS A 123 -9.63 -0.11 -16.14
N LEU A 124 -10.09 1.01 -16.65
CA LEU A 124 -11.51 1.35 -16.83
C LEU A 124 -11.75 1.74 -18.28
N ASN A 125 -12.69 1.07 -18.95
CA ASN A 125 -12.99 1.32 -20.36
C ASN A 125 -11.74 1.30 -21.28
N GLY A 126 -10.81 0.37 -20.98
CA GLY A 126 -9.57 0.21 -21.76
C GLY A 126 -8.44 1.19 -21.42
N LYS A 127 -8.65 2.19 -20.56
CA LYS A 127 -7.66 3.17 -20.14
C LYS A 127 -7.19 2.91 -18.71
N ASN A 128 -5.89 3.13 -18.47
CA ASN A 128 -5.33 3.11 -17.13
C ASN A 128 -5.59 4.45 -16.44
N THR A 129 -6.02 4.38 -15.19
CA THR A 129 -6.30 5.58 -14.38
C THR A 129 -6.12 5.27 -12.90
N ILE A 130 -5.78 6.29 -12.12
CA ILE A 130 -5.67 6.17 -10.67
C ILE A 130 -6.92 6.77 -10.02
N ARG A 131 -7.56 6.01 -9.13
CA ARG A 131 -8.76 6.44 -8.40
C ARG A 131 -8.71 6.00 -6.95
N LYS A 132 -9.29 6.82 -6.09
CA LYS A 132 -9.56 6.46 -4.70
C LYS A 132 -10.86 5.70 -4.61
N PHE A 133 -10.82 4.52 -4.00
CA PHE A 133 -12.00 3.66 -3.80
C PHE A 133 -12.64 3.93 -2.44
N VAL A 134 -13.95 4.10 -2.44
CA VAL A 134 -14.78 4.30 -1.26
C VAL A 134 -16.00 3.40 -1.36
N LEU A 135 -16.15 2.46 -0.42
CA LEU A 135 -17.38 1.67 -0.33
C LEU A 135 -18.45 2.48 0.43
N ASP A 136 -19.52 2.84 -0.26
CA ASP A 136 -20.75 3.29 0.35
C ASP A 136 -21.56 2.04 0.73
N LYS A 137 -21.61 1.77 2.04
CA LYS A 137 -22.28 0.56 2.56
C LYS A 137 -23.79 0.64 2.50
N GLU A 138 -24.36 1.85 2.55
CA GLU A 138 -25.81 2.05 2.52
C GLU A 138 -26.35 1.77 1.13
N LYS A 139 -25.61 2.20 0.11
CA LYS A 139 -25.98 2.02 -1.29
C LYS A 139 -25.40 0.75 -1.91
N ASN A 140 -24.51 0.04 -1.23
CA ASN A 140 -23.73 -1.09 -1.74
C ASN A 140 -23.00 -0.78 -3.07
N VAL A 141 -22.38 0.41 -3.14
CA VAL A 141 -21.63 0.85 -4.33
C VAL A 141 -20.19 1.22 -3.97
N TYR A 142 -19.26 0.94 -4.87
CA TYR A 142 -17.93 1.53 -4.83
C TYR A 142 -17.91 2.84 -5.57
N GLN A 143 -17.53 3.90 -4.88
CA GLN A 143 -17.28 5.20 -5.48
C GLN A 143 -15.82 5.31 -5.88
N LEU A 144 -15.56 5.49 -7.16
CA LEU A 144 -14.23 5.74 -7.73
C LEU A 144 -14.02 7.25 -7.80
N ILE A 145 -13.36 7.78 -6.80
CA ILE A 145 -13.19 9.22 -6.60
C ILE A 145 -11.89 9.69 -7.23
N ALA A 146 -11.98 10.67 -8.09
CA ALA A 146 -10.85 11.48 -8.54
C ALA A 146 -10.50 12.55 -7.49
N LYS A 147 -9.25 12.94 -7.39
CA LYS A 147 -8.84 14.08 -6.57
C LYS A 147 -9.10 15.40 -7.31
N ASN A 148 -8.94 15.39 -8.62
CA ASN A 148 -9.28 16.51 -9.48
C ASN A 148 -10.80 16.72 -9.50
N THR A 149 -11.23 17.89 -9.10
CA THR A 149 -12.67 18.27 -9.02
C THR A 149 -13.34 18.37 -10.38
N CYS A 150 -12.57 18.52 -11.46
CA CYS A 150 -13.08 18.51 -12.83
C CYS A 150 -13.46 17.09 -13.30
N CYS A 151 -12.96 16.05 -12.62
CA CYS A 151 -13.27 14.66 -12.96
C CYS A 151 -14.46 14.16 -12.15
N LYS A 152 -15.41 13.52 -12.82
CA LYS A 152 -16.59 12.95 -12.17
C LYS A 152 -16.25 11.73 -11.34
N THR A 153 -16.89 11.59 -10.18
CA THR A 153 -16.94 10.34 -9.42
C THR A 153 -17.73 9.30 -10.18
N ILE A 154 -17.29 8.07 -10.17
CA ILE A 154 -17.94 6.96 -10.85
C ILE A 154 -18.44 5.99 -9.78
N ASP A 155 -19.74 5.73 -9.77
CA ASP A 155 -20.36 4.79 -8.86
C ASP A 155 -20.54 3.43 -9.56
N ILE A 156 -20.03 2.35 -8.94
CA ILE A 156 -20.11 1.00 -9.47
C ILE A 156 -20.75 0.10 -8.41
N PRO A 157 -21.82 -0.65 -8.73
CA PRO A 157 -22.37 -1.64 -7.80
C PRO A 157 -21.30 -2.61 -7.31
N ALA A 158 -21.31 -2.91 -6.01
CA ALA A 158 -20.24 -3.73 -5.40
C ALA A 158 -20.14 -5.12 -6.05
N ASP A 159 -21.28 -5.67 -6.48
CA ASP A 159 -21.36 -6.99 -7.12
C ASP A 159 -20.75 -7.00 -8.53
N ASN A 160 -20.74 -5.86 -9.22
CA ASN A 160 -20.28 -5.72 -10.60
C ASN A 160 -18.87 -5.07 -10.70
N LEU A 161 -18.21 -4.87 -9.57
CA LEU A 161 -16.94 -4.14 -9.55
C LEU A 161 -15.90 -4.75 -10.48
N TYR A 162 -15.66 -6.05 -10.33
CA TYR A 162 -14.60 -6.75 -11.06
C TYR A 162 -14.96 -7.03 -12.53
N ASP A 163 -16.22 -6.93 -12.90
CA ASP A 163 -16.67 -7.01 -14.29
C ASP A 163 -16.47 -5.67 -15.02
N THR A 164 -16.54 -4.57 -14.25
CA THR A 164 -16.45 -3.21 -14.80
C THR A 164 -15.00 -2.67 -14.77
N VAL A 165 -14.24 -3.06 -13.75
CA VAL A 165 -12.90 -2.52 -13.46
C VAL A 165 -11.90 -3.62 -13.25
N GLN A 166 -10.79 -3.58 -13.98
CA GLN A 166 -9.63 -4.41 -13.70
C GLN A 166 -8.71 -3.69 -12.71
N ILE A 167 -8.53 -4.24 -11.52
CA ILE A 167 -7.54 -3.75 -10.56
C ILE A 167 -6.16 -4.19 -11.03
N ILE A 168 -5.23 -3.24 -11.17
CA ILE A 168 -3.84 -3.50 -11.58
C ILE A 168 -2.92 -3.49 -10.36
N GLY A 169 -3.16 -2.57 -9.42
CA GLY A 169 -2.37 -2.49 -8.20
C GLY A 169 -2.77 -1.35 -7.29
N LYS A 170 -2.22 -1.37 -6.08
CA LYS A 170 -2.40 -0.34 -5.07
C LYS A 170 -1.29 0.70 -5.19
N VAL A 171 -1.65 1.99 -5.18
CA VAL A 171 -0.68 3.09 -5.14
C VAL A 171 -0.02 3.12 -3.78
N VAL A 172 1.29 3.00 -3.74
CA VAL A 172 2.11 3.01 -2.52
C VAL A 172 2.73 4.38 -2.28
N LYS A 173 3.21 4.99 -3.36
CA LYS A 173 3.87 6.30 -3.34
C LYS A 173 3.56 7.05 -4.64
N ALA A 174 3.41 8.35 -4.56
CA ALA A 174 3.36 9.25 -5.71
C ALA A 174 4.50 10.25 -5.57
N GLU A 175 5.27 10.43 -6.62
CA GLU A 175 6.37 11.40 -6.69
C GLU A 175 6.01 12.46 -7.72
N ASN A 176 5.96 13.69 -7.27
CA ASN A 176 5.74 14.85 -8.13
C ASN A 176 7.11 15.34 -8.63
N GLU A 177 7.45 15.11 -9.89
CA GLU A 177 8.65 15.69 -10.50
C GLU A 177 8.57 17.23 -10.59
N SER A 178 7.37 17.78 -10.59
CA SER A 178 7.16 19.24 -10.67
C SER A 178 7.53 20.01 -9.40
N ALA A 179 7.74 19.33 -8.26
CA ALA A 179 8.16 19.95 -7.00
C ALA A 179 9.64 20.41 -6.99
N PHE A 180 10.40 20.13 -8.04
CA PHE A 180 11.83 20.45 -8.18
C PHE A 180 12.15 21.42 -9.33
N LYS A 181 11.16 22.15 -9.85
CA LYS A 181 11.39 23.24 -10.81
C LYS A 181 11.10 24.59 -10.22
#